data_316876536db5b96a9c0241e8c0d44c96
#
_entry.id   316876536db5b96a9c0241e8c0d44c96
#
_cell.length_a   1.000
_cell.length_b   1.000
_cell.length_c   1.000
_cell.angle_alpha   90.00
_cell.angle_beta   90.00
_cell.angle_gamma   90.00
#
_symmetry.space_group_name_H-M   'P 1'
#
loop_
_entity.id
_entity.type
_entity.pdbx_description
1 polymer ?
#
loop_
_entity_poly.entity_id
_entity_poly.type
_entity_poly.pdbx_seq_one_letter_code
_entity_poly.pdbx_strand_id
1 'polypeptide(L)'
;MQKNRTTMIRLEICANGIKSLRNAMDGCAQCVELCEALEVGGLTPSFGTLAKAIDLSFIPMRVLIRPRPGNYIYDEEEIDLMKTDVMLCKKLGFEGVVIGALNNEGMPDVEALKALMEAGEGMKFTFHRAIDACVKPFEAMEQIINLGFDKVLTSGGKPTAEEGIPMIAEMQLRYGDRITIMPGGGINLGNVMDIVNQTGVVNVHASLGHWVPRFNEKLYPDQKDATGASMVWTESNYDIIYEMEKLINP
;
A
#
# COMPACT_ATOMS: atom_id res chain seq x y z
N MET A 1 5.11 -23.29 31.69
CA MET A 1 4.47 -23.41 30.36
C MET A 1 3.99 -22.02 29.96
N GLN A 2 4.84 -21.24 29.25
CA GLN A 2 4.40 -20.00 28.62
C GLN A 2 3.49 -20.39 27.43
N LYS A 3 2.22 -20.00 27.50
CA LYS A 3 1.36 -20.00 26.32
C LYS A 3 2.01 -19.04 25.31
N ASN A 4 2.61 -19.57 24.25
CA ASN A 4 2.92 -18.80 23.06
C ASN A 4 1.60 -18.15 22.58
N ARG A 5 1.38 -16.89 22.92
CA ARG A 5 0.41 -16.05 22.18
C ARG A 5 1.02 -15.90 20.79
N THR A 6 0.55 -16.67 19.84
CA THR A 6 0.86 -16.46 18.45
C THR A 6 0.36 -15.04 18.12
N THR A 7 1.26 -14.10 17.87
CA THR A 7 0.89 -12.75 17.49
C THR A 7 0.19 -12.83 16.15
N MET A 8 -1.06 -12.35 16.06
CA MET A 8 -1.84 -12.36 14.83
C MET A 8 -1.12 -11.49 13.78
N ILE A 9 -0.89 -12.04 12.61
CA ILE A 9 -0.32 -11.31 11.47
C ILE A 9 -1.48 -10.59 10.77
N ARG A 10 -1.32 -9.29 10.53
CA ARG A 10 -2.33 -8.46 9.85
C ARG A 10 -2.07 -8.41 8.36
N LEU A 11 -3.06 -8.78 7.57
CA LEU A 11 -3.05 -8.67 6.11
C LEU A 11 -3.72 -7.37 5.68
N GLU A 12 -2.97 -6.51 5.01
CA GLU A 12 -3.48 -5.35 4.30
C GLU A 12 -3.54 -5.67 2.79
N ILE A 13 -4.71 -5.50 2.19
CA ILE A 13 -4.87 -5.71 0.75
C ILE A 13 -4.76 -4.38 0.01
N CYS A 14 -3.87 -4.33 -0.98
CA CYS A 14 -3.83 -3.26 -1.97
C CYS A 14 -4.97 -3.47 -2.97
N ALA A 15 -6.07 -2.76 -2.76
CA ALA A 15 -7.30 -2.94 -3.51
C ALA A 15 -7.36 -2.00 -4.71
N ASN A 16 -7.25 -2.55 -5.92
CA ASN A 16 -7.42 -1.84 -7.18
C ASN A 16 -8.93 -1.63 -7.48
N GLY A 17 -9.52 -0.62 -6.84
CA GLY A 17 -10.92 -0.26 -6.99
C GLY A 17 -11.92 -1.13 -6.20
N ILE A 18 -13.21 -0.93 -6.48
CA ILE A 18 -14.33 -1.44 -5.67
C ILE A 18 -14.42 -2.97 -5.68
N LYS A 19 -14.10 -3.62 -6.77
CA LYS A 19 -14.19 -5.09 -6.84
C LYS A 19 -13.12 -5.75 -5.95
N SER A 20 -11.90 -5.24 -6.00
CA SER A 20 -10.82 -5.67 -5.11
C SER A 20 -11.15 -5.40 -3.64
N LEU A 21 -11.77 -4.25 -3.33
CA LEU A 21 -12.24 -3.95 -1.97
C LEU A 21 -13.24 -5.00 -1.47
N ARG A 22 -14.24 -5.37 -2.27
CA ARG A 22 -15.21 -6.44 -1.91
C ARG A 22 -14.50 -7.76 -1.66
N ASN A 23 -13.64 -8.17 -2.58
CA ASN A 23 -12.89 -9.41 -2.46
C ASN A 23 -11.96 -9.41 -1.22
N ALA A 24 -11.39 -8.26 -0.84
CA ALA A 24 -10.59 -8.12 0.38
C ALA A 24 -11.45 -8.34 1.65
N MET A 25 -12.63 -7.71 1.70
CA MET A 25 -13.55 -7.87 2.83
C MET A 25 -14.08 -9.31 2.95
N ASP A 26 -14.52 -9.88 1.84
CA ASP A 26 -15.06 -11.25 1.80
C ASP A 26 -13.97 -12.28 2.12
N GLY A 27 -12.71 -12.03 1.73
CA GLY A 27 -11.53 -12.85 2.02
C GLY A 27 -10.94 -12.64 3.42
N CYS A 28 -11.60 -11.85 4.28
CA CYS A 28 -11.24 -11.62 5.68
C CYS A 28 -9.94 -10.81 5.91
N ALA A 29 -9.53 -9.97 4.96
CA ALA A 29 -8.44 -9.02 5.19
C ALA A 29 -8.76 -8.08 6.37
N GLN A 30 -7.75 -7.70 7.16
CA GLN A 30 -7.96 -6.84 8.33
C GLN A 30 -7.97 -5.36 7.98
N CYS A 31 -7.42 -4.96 6.86
CA CYS A 31 -7.46 -3.58 6.36
C CYS A 31 -7.19 -3.53 4.86
N VAL A 32 -7.43 -2.37 4.28
CA VAL A 32 -7.24 -2.13 2.85
C VAL A 32 -6.47 -0.82 2.63
N GLU A 33 -5.53 -0.86 1.68
CA GLU A 33 -5.09 0.32 0.95
C GLU A 33 -5.93 0.40 -0.34
N LEU A 34 -6.74 1.45 -0.46
CA LEU A 34 -7.55 1.67 -1.66
C LEU A 34 -6.76 2.49 -2.69
N CYS A 35 -6.59 1.96 -3.88
CA CYS A 35 -5.94 2.61 -5.00
C CYS A 35 -6.70 2.37 -6.32
N GLU A 36 -6.26 3.01 -7.38
CA GLU A 36 -6.59 2.69 -8.78
C GLU A 36 -5.30 2.60 -9.60
N ALA A 37 -5.36 2.07 -10.82
CA ALA A 37 -4.23 1.97 -11.73
C ALA A 37 -2.99 1.26 -11.11
N LEU A 38 -3.21 0.10 -10.49
CA LEU A 38 -2.16 -0.66 -9.80
C LEU A 38 -1.03 -1.11 -10.75
N GLU A 39 -1.30 -1.26 -12.04
CA GLU A 39 -0.34 -1.57 -13.10
C GLU A 39 0.76 -0.51 -13.28
N VAL A 40 0.52 0.73 -12.83
CA VAL A 40 1.54 1.80 -12.77
C VAL A 40 2.02 2.09 -11.34
N GLY A 41 1.74 1.17 -10.42
CA GLY A 41 2.14 1.25 -9.01
C GLY A 41 1.10 1.90 -8.09
N GLY A 42 -0.14 2.06 -8.56
CA GLY A 42 -1.24 2.68 -7.84
C GLY A 42 -1.28 4.21 -7.95
N LEU A 43 -2.47 4.75 -8.09
CA LEU A 43 -2.77 6.19 -8.09
C LEU A 43 -3.93 6.48 -7.14
N THR A 44 -4.15 7.77 -6.85
CA THR A 44 -5.32 8.24 -6.09
C THR A 44 -6.60 7.78 -6.78
N PRO A 45 -7.54 7.13 -6.08
CA PRO A 45 -8.82 6.74 -6.65
C PRO A 45 -9.69 7.94 -7.01
N SER A 46 -10.56 7.77 -8.01
CA SER A 46 -11.55 8.78 -8.35
C SER A 46 -12.51 9.06 -7.18
N PHE A 47 -13.10 10.28 -7.15
CA PHE A 47 -14.13 10.62 -6.16
C PHE A 47 -15.27 9.59 -6.11
N GLY A 48 -15.71 9.09 -7.28
CA GLY A 48 -16.76 8.07 -7.34
C GLY A 48 -16.37 6.76 -6.65
N THR A 49 -15.13 6.33 -6.82
CA THR A 49 -14.56 5.16 -6.12
C THR A 49 -14.48 5.42 -4.61
N LEU A 50 -13.98 6.58 -4.17
CA LEU A 50 -13.89 6.95 -2.76
C LEU A 50 -15.27 6.96 -2.08
N ALA A 51 -16.25 7.66 -2.66
CA ALA A 51 -17.60 7.73 -2.13
C ALA A 51 -18.26 6.35 -2.04
N LYS A 52 -18.06 5.51 -3.05
CA LYS A 52 -18.60 4.15 -3.05
C LYS A 52 -17.90 3.24 -2.05
N ALA A 53 -16.59 3.38 -1.88
CA ALA A 53 -15.81 2.56 -0.95
C ALA A 53 -16.21 2.80 0.50
N ILE A 54 -16.38 4.06 0.91
CA ILE A 54 -16.74 4.40 2.29
C ILE A 54 -18.13 3.88 2.66
N ASP A 55 -19.08 3.87 1.71
CA ASP A 55 -20.42 3.32 1.91
C ASP A 55 -20.42 1.78 2.06
N LEU A 56 -19.44 1.11 1.49
CA LEU A 56 -19.40 -0.36 1.43
C LEU A 56 -18.57 -0.98 2.53
N SER A 57 -17.49 -0.32 2.94
CA SER A 57 -16.49 -0.96 3.80
C SER A 57 -16.91 -0.99 5.27
N PHE A 58 -16.69 -2.15 5.88
CA PHE A 58 -16.78 -2.36 7.33
C PHE A 58 -15.41 -2.66 7.96
N ILE A 59 -14.31 -2.58 7.18
CA ILE A 59 -12.95 -2.72 7.67
C ILE A 59 -12.17 -1.41 7.48
N PRO A 60 -11.13 -1.18 8.28
CA PRO A 60 -10.28 0.02 8.16
C PRO A 60 -9.72 0.19 6.75
N MET A 61 -9.79 1.40 6.23
CA MET A 61 -9.23 1.75 4.92
C MET A 61 -8.31 2.95 5.01
N ARG A 62 -7.19 2.88 4.29
CA ARG A 62 -6.35 4.03 3.94
C ARG A 62 -6.39 4.23 2.43
N VAL A 63 -6.33 5.47 2.00
CA VAL A 63 -6.38 5.82 0.57
C VAL A 63 -5.00 6.22 0.10
N LEU A 64 -4.55 5.62 -1.02
CA LEU A 64 -3.32 6.06 -1.67
C LEU A 64 -3.51 7.45 -2.28
N ILE A 65 -2.67 8.39 -1.88
CA ILE A 65 -2.61 9.73 -2.46
C ILE A 65 -1.34 9.85 -3.29
N ARG A 66 -1.50 9.66 -4.59
CA ARG A 66 -0.44 9.70 -5.58
C ARG A 66 -1.01 10.21 -6.90
N PRO A 67 -0.71 11.45 -7.30
CA PRO A 67 -1.38 12.13 -8.42
C PRO A 67 -0.96 11.57 -9.79
N ARG A 68 0.22 10.98 -9.92
CA ARG A 68 0.77 10.45 -11.18
C ARG A 68 1.73 9.28 -10.97
N PRO A 69 1.98 8.46 -12.00
CA PRO A 69 3.06 7.47 -11.99
C PRO A 69 4.46 8.15 -12.06
N GLY A 70 5.51 7.35 -11.96
CA GLY A 70 6.90 7.79 -12.01
C GLY A 70 7.50 8.02 -10.62
N ASN A 71 8.37 9.02 -10.50
CA ASN A 71 9.06 9.35 -9.26
C ASN A 71 8.12 9.96 -8.21
N TYR A 72 8.67 10.24 -7.03
CA TYR A 72 7.95 10.81 -5.88
C TYR A 72 8.38 12.25 -5.58
N ILE A 73 9.02 12.93 -6.54
CA ILE A 73 9.41 14.34 -6.43
C ILE A 73 8.30 15.17 -7.09
N TYR A 74 7.58 15.92 -6.28
CA TYR A 74 6.39 16.66 -6.69
C TYR A 74 6.67 18.16 -6.68
N ASP A 75 6.04 18.89 -7.60
CA ASP A 75 6.03 20.34 -7.58
C ASP A 75 4.92 20.91 -6.66
N GLU A 76 4.85 22.23 -6.53
CA GLU A 76 3.88 22.90 -5.66
C GLU A 76 2.42 22.61 -6.07
N GLU A 77 2.14 22.54 -7.39
CA GLU A 77 0.80 22.27 -7.90
C GLU A 77 0.39 20.82 -7.59
N GLU A 78 1.30 19.87 -7.73
CA GLU A 78 1.07 18.47 -7.38
C GLU A 78 0.85 18.29 -5.87
N ILE A 79 1.60 18.99 -5.04
CA ILE A 79 1.38 18.96 -3.57
C ILE A 79 0.02 19.58 -3.21
N ASP A 80 -0.42 20.65 -3.87
CA ASP A 80 -1.75 21.22 -3.63
C ASP A 80 -2.88 20.30 -4.06
N LEU A 81 -2.71 19.56 -5.18
CA LEU A 81 -3.63 18.48 -5.56
C LEU A 81 -3.70 17.40 -4.48
N MET A 82 -2.54 16.91 -4.02
CA MET A 82 -2.47 15.89 -2.98
C MET A 82 -3.11 16.36 -1.66
N LYS A 83 -2.93 17.61 -1.24
CA LYS A 83 -3.60 18.19 -0.06
C LYS A 83 -5.12 18.19 -0.21
N THR A 84 -5.61 18.53 -1.41
CA THR A 84 -7.05 18.51 -1.71
C THR A 84 -7.61 17.09 -1.59
N ASP A 85 -6.91 16.09 -2.10
CA ASP A 85 -7.29 14.68 -1.99
C ASP A 85 -7.27 14.18 -0.53
N VAL A 86 -6.26 14.57 0.26
CA VAL A 86 -6.19 14.27 1.70
C VAL A 86 -7.39 14.87 2.44
N MET A 87 -7.70 16.16 2.22
CA MET A 87 -8.88 16.82 2.82
C MET A 87 -10.19 16.13 2.42
N LEU A 88 -10.29 15.69 1.16
CA LEU A 88 -11.45 14.93 0.69
C LEU A 88 -11.59 13.60 1.43
N CYS A 89 -10.52 12.84 1.58
CA CYS A 89 -10.50 11.58 2.32
C CYS A 89 -10.91 11.79 3.79
N LYS A 90 -10.37 12.84 4.44
CA LYS A 90 -10.76 13.23 5.81
C LYS A 90 -12.27 13.54 5.90
N LYS A 91 -12.78 14.35 4.97
CA LYS A 91 -14.21 14.72 4.92
C LYS A 91 -15.12 13.52 4.70
N LEU A 92 -14.70 12.53 3.93
CA LEU A 92 -15.43 11.29 3.69
C LEU A 92 -15.36 10.30 4.87
N GLY A 93 -14.45 10.50 5.83
CA GLY A 93 -14.34 9.68 7.03
C GLY A 93 -13.41 8.47 6.90
N PHE A 94 -12.47 8.48 5.97
CA PHE A 94 -11.41 7.45 5.90
C PHE A 94 -10.52 7.47 7.14
N GLU A 95 -10.05 6.29 7.57
CA GLU A 95 -9.15 6.16 8.72
C GLU A 95 -7.83 6.90 8.53
N GLY A 96 -7.31 6.87 7.30
CA GLY A 96 -6.01 7.43 6.99
C GLY A 96 -5.73 7.49 5.50
N VAL A 97 -4.52 7.93 5.21
CA VAL A 97 -4.00 8.01 3.84
C VAL A 97 -2.61 7.40 3.75
N VAL A 98 -2.23 7.01 2.55
CA VAL A 98 -0.91 6.49 2.20
C VAL A 98 -0.25 7.52 1.30
N ILE A 99 0.84 8.13 1.77
CA ILE A 99 1.53 9.23 1.10
C ILE A 99 3.04 8.98 1.09
N GLY A 100 3.75 9.75 0.26
CA GLY A 100 5.21 9.80 0.27
C GLY A 100 5.68 10.80 -0.77
N ALA A 101 6.55 11.69 -0.37
CA ALA A 101 7.20 12.67 -1.21
C ALA A 101 8.70 12.68 -0.93
N LEU A 102 9.49 12.83 -1.99
CA LEU A 102 10.95 12.94 -1.93
C LEU A 102 11.41 14.28 -2.48
N ASN A 103 12.50 14.79 -1.93
CA ASN A 103 13.22 15.94 -2.46
C ASN A 103 14.23 15.53 -3.56
N ASN A 104 14.87 16.51 -4.17
CA ASN A 104 15.87 16.29 -5.22
C ASN A 104 17.16 15.59 -4.75
N GLU A 105 17.35 15.44 -3.44
CA GLU A 105 18.48 14.72 -2.82
C GLU A 105 18.14 13.26 -2.56
N GLY A 106 16.93 12.81 -2.93
CA GLY A 106 16.46 11.44 -2.72
C GLY A 106 16.17 11.13 -1.26
N MET A 107 15.76 12.13 -0.48
CA MET A 107 15.34 12.00 0.92
C MET A 107 13.86 12.42 1.06
N PRO A 108 13.17 12.07 2.17
CA PRO A 108 11.81 12.55 2.41
C PRO A 108 11.73 14.08 2.30
N ASP A 109 10.78 14.59 1.53
CA ASP A 109 10.47 16.01 1.48
C ASP A 109 9.66 16.39 2.73
N VAL A 110 10.37 16.81 3.76
CA VAL A 110 9.80 17.09 5.09
C VAL A 110 8.75 18.19 5.04
N GLU A 111 8.94 19.22 4.24
CA GLU A 111 8.00 20.35 4.16
C GLU A 111 6.71 19.95 3.42
N ALA A 112 6.83 19.25 2.29
CA ALA A 112 5.69 18.70 1.58
C ALA A 112 4.90 17.71 2.45
N LEU A 113 5.59 16.80 3.14
CA LEU A 113 4.96 15.81 4.01
C LEU A 113 4.24 16.46 5.21
N LYS A 114 4.82 17.48 5.84
CA LYS A 114 4.13 18.24 6.90
C LYS A 114 2.85 18.89 6.39
N ALA A 115 2.90 19.55 5.23
CA ALA A 115 1.73 20.19 4.64
C ALA A 115 0.60 19.16 4.33
N LEU A 116 0.95 17.97 3.85
CA LEU A 116 0.00 16.88 3.63
C LEU A 116 -0.59 16.35 4.95
N MET A 117 0.24 16.19 5.99
CA MET A 117 -0.21 15.71 7.29
C MET A 117 -1.09 16.75 8.01
N GLU A 118 -0.79 18.04 7.89
CA GLU A 118 -1.63 19.13 8.40
C GLU A 118 -3.02 19.12 7.72
N ALA A 119 -3.07 18.94 6.38
CA ALA A 119 -4.34 18.80 5.65
C ALA A 119 -5.19 17.62 6.15
N GLY A 120 -4.54 16.55 6.59
CA GLY A 120 -5.16 15.34 7.14
C GLY A 120 -5.11 15.26 8.67
N GLU A 121 -5.01 16.38 9.41
CA GLU A 121 -4.89 16.36 10.86
C GLU A 121 -5.95 15.45 11.53
N GLY A 122 -5.48 14.55 12.40
CA GLY A 122 -6.32 13.54 13.07
C GLY A 122 -6.47 12.22 12.29
N MET A 123 -6.01 12.13 11.05
CA MET A 123 -5.95 10.88 10.29
C MET A 123 -4.68 10.10 10.62
N LYS A 124 -4.62 8.83 10.21
CA LYS A 124 -3.42 8.00 10.23
C LYS A 124 -2.65 8.14 8.91
N PHE A 125 -1.32 7.99 8.98
CA PHE A 125 -0.46 8.16 7.82
C PHE A 125 0.47 6.96 7.63
N THR A 126 0.41 6.34 6.43
CA THR A 126 1.40 5.37 5.98
C THR A 126 2.37 6.05 5.01
N PHE A 127 3.68 5.91 5.24
CA PHE A 127 4.66 6.27 4.22
C PHE A 127 4.82 5.10 3.25
N HIS A 128 4.55 5.33 1.96
CA HIS A 128 4.57 4.27 0.96
C HIS A 128 5.98 3.92 0.47
N ARG A 129 6.09 3.12 -0.59
CA ARG A 129 7.34 2.62 -1.17
C ARG A 129 8.31 3.70 -1.69
N ALA A 130 8.04 4.99 -1.52
CA ALA A 130 9.05 6.03 -1.71
C ALA A 130 10.29 5.83 -0.83
N ILE A 131 10.14 5.16 0.33
CA ILE A 131 11.28 4.76 1.18
C ILE A 131 12.28 3.87 0.41
N ASP A 132 11.79 3.02 -0.50
CA ASP A 132 12.63 2.13 -1.29
C ASP A 132 13.50 2.88 -2.32
N ALA A 133 13.18 4.14 -2.62
CA ALA A 133 13.93 5.03 -3.50
C ALA A 133 14.85 6.00 -2.72
N CYS A 134 14.83 5.99 -1.39
CA CYS A 134 15.68 6.85 -0.59
C CYS A 134 17.15 6.43 -0.66
N VAL A 135 18.04 7.42 -0.86
CA VAL A 135 19.50 7.17 -0.93
C VAL A 135 20.10 6.79 0.43
N LYS A 136 19.44 7.19 1.53
CA LYS A 136 19.84 6.90 2.90
C LYS A 136 18.64 6.39 3.71
N PRO A 137 18.25 5.13 3.56
CA PRO A 137 16.98 4.61 4.08
C PRO A 137 16.87 4.72 5.62
N PHE A 138 17.94 4.56 6.38
CA PHE A 138 17.88 4.67 7.85
C PHE A 138 17.73 6.12 8.33
N GLU A 139 18.38 7.09 7.66
CA GLU A 139 18.15 8.51 7.95
C GLU A 139 16.72 8.92 7.56
N ALA A 140 16.23 8.41 6.44
CA ALA A 140 14.85 8.61 6.01
C ALA A 140 13.84 8.03 7.01
N MET A 141 14.09 6.85 7.56
CA MET A 141 13.25 6.25 8.63
C MET A 141 13.15 7.14 9.85
N GLU A 142 14.25 7.74 10.32
CA GLU A 142 14.23 8.68 11.45
C GLU A 142 13.37 9.93 11.13
N GLN A 143 13.48 10.47 9.91
CA GLN A 143 12.66 11.61 9.50
C GLN A 143 11.17 11.24 9.46
N ILE A 144 10.80 10.09 8.88
CA ILE A 144 9.43 9.58 8.79
C ILE A 144 8.84 9.38 10.19
N ILE A 145 9.58 8.78 11.11
CA ILE A 145 9.15 8.56 12.49
C ILE A 145 8.95 9.89 13.21
N ASN A 146 9.90 10.83 13.07
CA ASN A 146 9.80 12.14 13.72
C ASN A 146 8.66 13.02 13.15
N LEU A 147 8.25 12.80 11.91
CA LEU A 147 7.06 13.41 11.34
C LEU A 147 5.75 12.85 11.91
N GLY A 148 5.77 11.66 12.51
CA GLY A 148 4.58 11.05 13.12
C GLY A 148 3.84 10.06 12.21
N PHE A 149 4.49 9.50 11.19
CA PHE A 149 3.94 8.36 10.47
C PHE A 149 3.80 7.15 11.42
N ASP A 150 2.69 6.42 11.31
CA ASP A 150 2.44 5.23 12.13
C ASP A 150 2.83 3.92 11.41
N LYS A 151 3.04 3.97 10.09
CA LYS A 151 3.37 2.80 9.27
C LYS A 151 4.28 3.19 8.11
N VAL A 152 5.19 2.29 7.75
CA VAL A 152 5.97 2.37 6.51
C VAL A 152 5.79 1.10 5.68
N LEU A 153 5.47 1.26 4.40
CA LEU A 153 5.39 0.20 3.40
C LEU A 153 6.69 0.15 2.62
N THR A 154 7.36 -1.00 2.62
CA THR A 154 8.68 -1.17 1.98
C THR A 154 8.86 -2.55 1.36
N SER A 155 9.66 -2.62 0.30
CA SER A 155 10.24 -3.87 -0.19
C SER A 155 11.72 -4.04 0.18
N GLY A 156 12.22 -3.23 1.14
CA GLY A 156 13.63 -3.24 1.53
C GLY A 156 14.58 -2.69 0.46
N GLY A 157 14.09 -1.76 -0.38
CA GLY A 157 14.87 -1.17 -1.48
C GLY A 157 15.15 -2.14 -2.63
N LYS A 158 14.37 -3.22 -2.75
CA LYS A 158 14.47 -4.25 -3.78
C LYS A 158 13.21 -4.31 -4.64
N PRO A 159 13.25 -4.97 -5.81
CA PRO A 159 12.06 -5.21 -6.63
C PRO A 159 10.94 -5.90 -5.84
N THR A 160 11.28 -6.90 -5.02
CA THR A 160 10.35 -7.66 -4.19
C THR A 160 10.72 -7.60 -2.70
N ALA A 161 9.72 -7.78 -1.82
CA ALA A 161 9.95 -7.88 -0.37
C ALA A 161 10.78 -9.11 0.00
N GLU A 162 10.69 -10.20 -0.77
CA GLU A 162 11.48 -11.42 -0.59
C GLU A 162 12.98 -11.14 -0.78
N GLU A 163 13.35 -10.43 -1.84
CA GLU A 163 14.73 -10.00 -2.08
C GLU A 163 15.21 -9.00 -1.01
N GLY A 164 14.28 -8.21 -0.45
CA GLY A 164 14.53 -7.18 0.55
C GLY A 164 14.53 -7.66 2.00
N ILE A 165 14.33 -8.95 2.29
CA ILE A 165 14.27 -9.52 3.65
C ILE A 165 15.39 -8.99 4.56
N PRO A 166 16.68 -8.94 4.16
CA PRO A 166 17.73 -8.46 5.05
C PRO A 166 17.54 -7.00 5.51
N MET A 167 17.12 -6.12 4.60
CA MET A 167 16.86 -4.72 4.92
C MET A 167 15.60 -4.56 5.77
N ILE A 168 14.54 -5.29 5.45
CA ILE A 168 13.27 -5.26 6.19
C ILE A 168 13.50 -5.76 7.63
N ALA A 169 14.26 -6.84 7.81
CA ALA A 169 14.62 -7.35 9.14
C ALA A 169 15.40 -6.32 9.96
N GLU A 170 16.36 -5.63 9.33
CA GLU A 170 17.14 -4.57 9.99
C GLU A 170 16.25 -3.37 10.36
N MET A 171 15.32 -2.95 9.47
CA MET A 171 14.34 -1.91 9.78
C MET A 171 13.42 -2.34 10.93
N GLN A 172 12.94 -3.58 10.93
CA GLN A 172 12.09 -4.11 12.00
C GLN A 172 12.85 -4.14 13.34
N LEU A 173 14.10 -4.58 13.33
CA LEU A 173 14.93 -4.62 14.53
C LEU A 173 15.16 -3.22 15.12
N ARG A 174 15.43 -2.22 14.28
CA ARG A 174 15.77 -0.85 14.74
C ARG A 174 14.56 -0.01 15.10
N TYR A 175 13.45 -0.20 14.40
CA TYR A 175 12.33 0.75 14.43
C TYR A 175 10.98 0.13 14.75
N GLY A 176 10.88 -1.20 14.82
CA GLY A 176 9.60 -1.90 14.96
C GLY A 176 8.84 -1.61 16.26
N ASP A 177 9.49 -1.02 17.25
CA ASP A 177 8.89 -0.52 18.50
C ASP A 177 8.34 0.93 18.38
N ARG A 178 8.73 1.66 17.32
CA ARG A 178 8.40 3.08 17.10
C ARG A 178 7.44 3.28 15.92
N ILE A 179 7.49 2.40 14.92
CA ILE A 179 6.67 2.48 13.72
C ILE A 179 6.39 1.07 13.18
N THR A 180 5.23 0.85 12.61
CA THR A 180 4.92 -0.43 11.96
C THR A 180 5.71 -0.58 10.66
N ILE A 181 6.58 -1.59 10.58
CA ILE A 181 7.24 -1.99 9.33
C ILE A 181 6.34 -2.99 8.62
N MET A 182 5.93 -2.66 7.40
CA MET A 182 5.01 -3.47 6.61
C MET A 182 5.66 -3.83 5.26
N PRO A 183 6.14 -5.06 5.09
CA PRO A 183 6.64 -5.52 3.80
C PRO A 183 5.53 -5.53 2.75
N GLY A 184 5.88 -5.12 1.52
CA GLY A 184 5.02 -5.20 0.35
C GLY A 184 5.83 -5.22 -0.95
N GLY A 185 5.22 -5.73 -2.00
CA GLY A 185 5.86 -5.95 -3.30
C GLY A 185 6.16 -7.43 -3.52
N GLY A 186 5.33 -8.11 -4.31
CA GLY A 186 5.47 -9.50 -4.69
C GLY A 186 5.15 -10.53 -3.60
N ILE A 187 4.48 -10.12 -2.51
CA ILE A 187 4.05 -11.06 -1.46
C ILE A 187 2.93 -11.95 -1.99
N ASN A 188 3.07 -13.26 -1.74
CA ASN A 188 2.15 -14.31 -2.18
C ASN A 188 2.17 -15.50 -1.21
N LEU A 189 1.32 -16.51 -1.46
CA LEU A 189 1.21 -17.70 -0.61
C LEU A 189 2.53 -18.46 -0.44
N GLY A 190 3.43 -18.41 -1.43
CA GLY A 190 4.70 -19.15 -1.43
C GLY A 190 5.80 -18.49 -0.59
N ASN A 191 5.73 -17.17 -0.35
CA ASN A 191 6.83 -16.44 0.30
C ASN A 191 6.46 -15.70 1.59
N VAL A 192 5.17 -15.52 1.89
CA VAL A 192 4.72 -14.72 3.04
C VAL A 192 5.28 -15.22 4.36
N MET A 193 5.26 -16.53 4.60
CA MET A 193 5.74 -17.10 5.88
C MET A 193 7.25 -16.98 6.02
N ASP A 194 8.01 -17.10 4.94
CA ASP A 194 9.46 -16.88 4.95
C ASP A 194 9.79 -15.42 5.29
N ILE A 195 9.06 -14.46 4.68
CA ILE A 195 9.21 -13.03 4.97
C ILE A 195 8.91 -12.76 6.46
N VAL A 196 7.76 -13.22 6.96
CA VAL A 196 7.36 -13.01 8.37
C VAL A 196 8.36 -13.62 9.33
N ASN A 197 8.75 -14.88 9.11
CA ASN A 197 9.67 -15.61 10.01
C ASN A 197 11.08 -15.01 10.05
N GLN A 198 11.59 -14.50 8.91
CA GLN A 198 12.94 -13.96 8.84
C GLN A 198 13.00 -12.49 9.26
N THR A 199 11.92 -11.73 9.13
CA THR A 199 11.90 -10.30 9.47
C THR A 199 11.30 -10.00 10.83
N GLY A 200 10.43 -10.88 11.35
CA GLY A 200 9.71 -10.66 12.61
C GLY A 200 8.57 -9.62 12.51
N VAL A 201 8.17 -9.23 11.31
CA VAL A 201 7.04 -8.31 11.12
C VAL A 201 5.71 -8.99 11.45
N VAL A 202 4.72 -8.19 11.83
CA VAL A 202 3.35 -8.63 12.14
C VAL A 202 2.29 -7.98 11.24
N ASN A 203 2.72 -7.26 10.21
CA ASN A 203 1.86 -6.69 9.17
C ASN A 203 2.46 -7.01 7.81
N VAL A 204 1.63 -7.39 6.85
CA VAL A 204 2.03 -7.67 5.47
C VAL A 204 1.06 -7.00 4.50
N HIS A 205 1.58 -6.54 3.36
CA HIS A 205 0.81 -5.84 2.33
C HIS A 205 0.92 -6.59 1.01
N ALA A 206 -0.22 -6.95 0.42
CA ALA A 206 -0.26 -7.69 -0.83
C ALA A 206 -1.47 -7.29 -1.69
N SER A 207 -1.35 -7.36 -3.00
CA SER A 207 -2.50 -7.20 -3.90
C SER A 207 -3.27 -8.50 -4.07
N LEU A 208 -2.58 -9.64 -4.07
CA LEU A 208 -3.11 -10.99 -4.32
C LEU A 208 -4.04 -11.01 -5.54
N GLY A 209 -3.61 -10.27 -6.55
CA GLY A 209 -4.41 -9.99 -7.73
C GLY A 209 -4.22 -11.02 -8.85
N HIS A 210 -5.18 -11.03 -9.74
CA HIS A 210 -5.11 -11.75 -11.01
C HIS A 210 -5.57 -10.84 -12.15
N TRP A 211 -5.17 -11.17 -13.37
CA TRP A 211 -5.60 -10.47 -14.57
C TRP A 211 -7.04 -10.83 -14.91
N VAL A 212 -7.86 -9.82 -15.18
CA VAL A 212 -9.29 -10.00 -15.52
C VAL A 212 -9.55 -9.57 -16.95
N PRO A 213 -9.75 -10.50 -17.88
CA PRO A 213 -10.23 -10.19 -19.22
C PRO A 213 -11.77 -10.02 -19.21
N ARG A 214 -12.27 -8.81 -19.53
CA ARG A 214 -13.71 -8.56 -19.72
C ARG A 214 -14.00 -8.10 -21.13
N PHE A 215 -13.54 -8.86 -22.11
CA PHE A 215 -13.71 -8.57 -23.52
C PHE A 215 -13.90 -9.88 -24.30
N ASN A 216 -14.30 -9.75 -25.55
CA ASN A 216 -14.41 -10.92 -26.43
C ASN A 216 -13.01 -11.32 -26.93
N GLU A 217 -12.44 -12.38 -26.36
CA GLU A 217 -11.10 -12.90 -26.70
C GLU A 217 -10.94 -13.24 -28.18
N LYS A 218 -12.05 -13.54 -28.91
CA LYS A 218 -12.00 -13.77 -30.36
C LYS A 218 -11.74 -12.50 -31.16
N LEU A 219 -12.10 -11.33 -30.60
CA LEU A 219 -11.84 -10.03 -31.23
C LEU A 219 -10.49 -9.45 -30.84
N TYR A 220 -9.96 -9.82 -29.67
CA TYR A 220 -8.73 -9.28 -29.11
C TYR A 220 -7.80 -10.40 -28.58
N PRO A 221 -7.30 -11.28 -29.47
CA PRO A 221 -6.54 -12.47 -29.06
C PRO A 221 -5.25 -12.13 -28.31
N ASP A 222 -4.67 -10.96 -28.59
CA ASP A 222 -3.44 -10.48 -27.94
C ASP A 222 -3.73 -9.66 -26.65
N GLN A 223 -5.00 -9.61 -26.23
CA GLN A 223 -5.44 -8.81 -25.07
C GLN A 223 -5.11 -7.32 -25.20
N LYS A 224 -5.06 -6.83 -26.44
CA LYS A 224 -4.78 -5.44 -26.78
C LYS A 224 -5.84 -4.87 -27.71
N ASP A 225 -6.11 -3.58 -27.59
CA ASP A 225 -6.94 -2.85 -28.52
C ASP A 225 -6.16 -2.49 -29.81
N ALA A 226 -6.84 -1.79 -30.75
CA ALA A 226 -6.25 -1.37 -32.01
C ALA A 226 -5.08 -0.38 -31.85
N THR A 227 -4.90 0.25 -30.67
CA THR A 227 -3.78 1.14 -30.36
C THR A 227 -2.62 0.42 -29.69
N GLY A 228 -2.78 -0.87 -29.36
CA GLY A 228 -1.83 -1.69 -28.62
C GLY A 228 -1.95 -1.57 -27.09
N ALA A 229 -2.93 -0.83 -26.58
CA ALA A 229 -3.18 -0.73 -25.14
C ALA A 229 -3.76 -2.04 -24.58
N SER A 230 -3.37 -2.38 -23.34
CA SER A 230 -3.87 -3.56 -22.63
C SER A 230 -5.37 -3.45 -22.40
N MET A 231 -6.09 -4.54 -22.67
CA MET A 231 -7.52 -4.67 -22.40
C MET A 231 -7.83 -5.46 -21.13
N VAL A 232 -6.81 -5.74 -20.33
CA VAL A 232 -6.95 -6.43 -19.05
C VAL A 232 -6.51 -5.52 -17.91
N TRP A 233 -7.06 -5.76 -16.74
CA TRP A 233 -6.65 -5.10 -15.50
C TRP A 233 -6.51 -6.12 -14.37
N THR A 234 -5.98 -5.73 -13.25
CA THR A 234 -5.82 -6.59 -12.08
C THR A 234 -6.93 -6.36 -11.07
N GLU A 235 -7.49 -7.43 -10.54
CA GLU A 235 -8.36 -7.43 -9.36
C GLU A 235 -7.79 -8.38 -8.31
N SER A 236 -7.91 -8.04 -7.02
CA SER A 236 -7.59 -8.96 -5.93
C SER A 236 -8.51 -10.18 -5.97
N ASN A 237 -7.97 -11.35 -5.67
CA ASN A 237 -8.72 -12.61 -5.75
C ASN A 237 -9.18 -13.07 -4.36
N TYR A 238 -10.48 -13.25 -4.20
CA TYR A 238 -11.10 -13.69 -2.94
C TYR A 238 -10.47 -14.99 -2.40
N ASP A 239 -10.38 -16.04 -3.23
CA ASP A 239 -9.89 -17.34 -2.78
C ASP A 239 -8.45 -17.26 -2.29
N ILE A 240 -7.59 -16.52 -3.00
CA ILE A 240 -6.18 -16.32 -2.62
C ILE A 240 -6.06 -15.53 -1.32
N ILE A 241 -6.91 -14.50 -1.12
CA ILE A 241 -6.92 -13.72 0.13
C ILE A 241 -7.33 -14.62 1.31
N TYR A 242 -8.38 -15.40 1.14
CA TYR A 242 -8.88 -16.32 2.16
C TYR A 242 -7.85 -17.41 2.51
N GLU A 243 -7.16 -17.97 1.51
CA GLU A 243 -6.06 -18.91 1.73
C GLU A 243 -4.88 -18.25 2.45
N MET A 244 -4.55 -17.00 2.07
CA MET A 244 -3.49 -16.23 2.74
C MET A 244 -3.81 -16.04 4.22
N GLU A 245 -5.04 -15.63 4.54
CA GLU A 245 -5.48 -15.45 5.93
C GLU A 245 -5.34 -16.74 6.76
N LYS A 246 -5.76 -17.87 6.23
CA LYS A 246 -5.58 -19.17 6.89
C LYS A 246 -4.13 -19.57 7.07
N LEU A 247 -3.27 -19.19 6.12
CA LEU A 247 -1.85 -19.52 6.17
C LEU A 247 -1.13 -18.73 7.26
N ILE A 248 -1.44 -17.42 7.39
CA ILE A 248 -0.73 -16.53 8.33
C ILE A 248 -1.35 -16.58 9.75
N ASN A 249 -2.60 -16.98 9.88
CA ASN A 249 -3.35 -17.07 11.15
C ASN A 249 -4.10 -18.42 11.28
N PRO A 250 -3.39 -19.56 11.35
CA PRO A 250 -3.94 -20.91 11.37
C PRO A 250 -4.78 -21.24 12.63
#